data_d89bec98de86252f831d051b6112b660
#
_entry.id   d89bec98de86252f831d051b6112b660
#
_cell.length_a   1.000
_cell.length_b   1.000
_cell.length_c   1.000
_cell.angle_alpha   90.00
_cell.angle_beta   90.00
_cell.angle_gamma   90.00
#
_symmetry.space_group_name_H-M   'P 1'
#
loop_
_entity.id
_entity.type
_entity.pdbx_description
1 polymer ?
#
loop_
_entity_poly.entity_id
_entity_poly.type
_entity_poly.pdbx_seq_one_letter_code
_entity_poly.pdbx_strand_id
1 'polypeptide(L)'
;SKFLNKKEKNNFFVRKFNNGFKSFTEFYSDTLKYWINKQKTISIFIILLIAASVYLFNFTKKELIPLEDRGAYLIIGSTDEGSSFEYTQEKAQIIEGRILKLLQAEDSPYQRLIMRVPGFGKSATSYNSFIIIALLDEWKNREKSTQVVLREAIGQVVTVPETFAFPISPQSIRVSSYNKPVQMVIYGTSYEELEQIQNQILGELRRNKNMFRIESDYTKNKPEVKLITNKNRANDLGVSIENIGRTLETLYG
;
A
#
# COMPACT_ATOMS: atom_id res chain seq x y z
N SER A 1 -52.87 -45.63 18.07
CA SER A 1 -51.56 -46.12 18.64
C SER A 1 -51.14 -47.47 18.01
N LYS A 2 -51.13 -47.58 16.66
CA LYS A 2 -50.80 -48.83 15.95
C LYS A 2 -49.56 -48.69 15.01
N PHE A 3 -48.77 -47.67 15.14
CA PHE A 3 -47.65 -47.36 14.20
C PHE A 3 -46.20 -47.41 14.79
N LEU A 4 -46.04 -47.95 15.99
CA LEU A 4 -44.73 -48.03 16.64
C LEU A 4 -44.26 -49.46 16.89
N ASN A 5 -44.44 -50.36 15.93
CA ASN A 5 -43.81 -51.68 15.98
C ASN A 5 -42.73 -51.75 14.86
N LYS A 6 -41.68 -50.96 15.02
CA LYS A 6 -40.53 -51.01 14.12
C LYS A 6 -39.64 -52.18 14.56
N LYS A 7 -39.84 -53.35 13.91
CA LYS A 7 -38.86 -54.43 13.96
C LYS A 7 -37.52 -53.86 13.58
N GLU A 8 -36.60 -53.79 14.53
CA GLU A 8 -35.19 -53.41 14.25
C GLU A 8 -34.63 -54.43 13.26
N LYS A 9 -34.50 -54.03 12.00
CA LYS A 9 -33.69 -54.77 11.05
C LYS A 9 -32.25 -54.77 11.59
N ASN A 10 -31.85 -55.90 12.09
CA ASN A 10 -30.54 -56.19 12.67
C ASN A 10 -29.48 -56.21 11.55
N ASN A 11 -29.25 -55.07 10.92
CA ASN A 11 -28.21 -54.92 9.91
C ASN A 11 -26.84 -54.88 10.60
N PHE A 12 -25.92 -55.67 10.12
CA PHE A 12 -24.54 -55.72 10.60
C PHE A 12 -23.93 -54.31 10.79
N PHE A 13 -24.20 -53.39 9.87
CA PHE A 13 -23.76 -52.00 9.95
C PHE A 13 -24.37 -51.22 11.14
N VAL A 14 -25.65 -51.39 11.40
CA VAL A 14 -26.36 -50.74 12.53
C VAL A 14 -25.78 -51.25 13.85
N ARG A 15 -25.50 -52.55 13.95
CA ARG A 15 -24.92 -53.15 15.17
C ARG A 15 -23.49 -52.67 15.40
N LYS A 16 -22.65 -52.58 14.35
CA LYS A 16 -21.29 -52.08 14.44
C LYS A 16 -21.26 -50.58 14.81
N PHE A 17 -22.17 -49.81 14.22
CA PHE A 17 -22.32 -48.37 14.54
C PHE A 17 -22.79 -48.19 15.99
N ASN A 18 -23.82 -48.90 16.43
CA ASN A 18 -24.33 -48.82 17.80
C ASN A 18 -23.30 -49.26 18.84
N ASN A 19 -22.51 -50.28 18.55
CA ASN A 19 -21.41 -50.69 19.44
C ASN A 19 -20.30 -49.63 19.51
N GLY A 20 -19.92 -49.07 18.38
CA GLY A 20 -18.93 -47.97 18.34
C GLY A 20 -19.44 -46.74 19.07
N PHE A 21 -20.70 -46.37 18.87
CA PHE A 21 -21.33 -45.26 19.57
C PHE A 21 -21.43 -45.48 21.08
N LYS A 22 -21.79 -46.73 21.48
CA LYS A 22 -21.83 -47.11 22.90
C LYS A 22 -20.46 -47.00 23.57
N SER A 23 -19.39 -47.55 22.94
CA SER A 23 -18.03 -47.44 23.44
C SER A 23 -17.57 -45.97 23.54
N PHE A 24 -17.91 -45.16 22.54
CA PHE A 24 -17.63 -43.73 22.56
C PHE A 24 -18.35 -43.02 23.72
N THR A 25 -19.64 -43.35 23.93
CA THR A 25 -20.44 -42.77 25.01
C THR A 25 -19.91 -43.16 26.38
N GLU A 26 -19.50 -44.42 26.56
CA GLU A 26 -18.86 -44.91 27.78
C GLU A 26 -17.56 -44.20 28.05
N PHE A 27 -16.66 -44.12 27.04
CA PHE A 27 -15.41 -43.39 27.15
C PHE A 27 -15.61 -41.90 27.49
N TYR A 28 -16.58 -41.25 26.82
CA TYR A 28 -16.93 -39.86 27.12
C TYR A 28 -17.44 -39.68 28.55
N SER A 29 -18.37 -40.58 28.98
CA SER A 29 -18.96 -40.53 30.33
C SER A 29 -17.89 -40.70 31.41
N ASP A 30 -16.99 -41.68 31.23
CA ASP A 30 -15.96 -41.95 32.23
C ASP A 30 -14.89 -40.83 32.28
N THR A 31 -14.54 -40.31 31.13
CA THR A 31 -13.67 -39.13 31.04
C THR A 31 -14.29 -37.91 31.71
N LEU A 32 -15.61 -37.69 31.45
CA LEU A 32 -16.33 -36.58 32.04
C LEU A 32 -16.41 -36.70 33.58
N LYS A 33 -16.76 -37.90 34.09
CA LYS A 33 -16.79 -38.18 35.54
C LYS A 33 -15.43 -37.96 36.19
N TYR A 34 -14.35 -38.43 35.53
CA TYR A 34 -12.99 -38.22 36.04
C TYR A 34 -12.64 -36.73 36.21
N TRP A 35 -12.96 -35.93 35.18
CA TRP A 35 -12.67 -34.52 35.21
C TRP A 35 -13.57 -33.72 36.16
N ILE A 36 -14.86 -34.05 36.23
CA ILE A 36 -15.81 -33.38 37.17
C ILE A 36 -15.33 -33.56 38.62
N ASN A 37 -14.79 -34.72 38.98
CA ASN A 37 -14.26 -34.96 40.34
C ASN A 37 -12.96 -34.19 40.61
N LYS A 38 -12.28 -33.63 39.58
CA LYS A 38 -11.04 -32.85 39.69
C LYS A 38 -11.25 -31.35 39.46
N GLN A 39 -12.28 -30.78 40.09
CA GLN A 39 -12.65 -29.36 39.88
C GLN A 39 -11.49 -28.39 40.07
N LYS A 40 -10.64 -28.60 41.11
CA LYS A 40 -9.46 -27.72 41.34
C LYS A 40 -8.47 -27.76 40.18
N THR A 41 -8.23 -28.94 39.60
CA THR A 41 -7.31 -29.10 38.44
C THR A 41 -7.87 -28.42 37.21
N ILE A 42 -9.17 -28.53 36.95
CA ILE A 42 -9.84 -27.86 35.84
C ILE A 42 -9.76 -26.33 36.03
N SER A 43 -10.03 -25.82 37.23
CA SER A 43 -9.96 -24.39 37.52
C SER A 43 -8.56 -23.84 37.28
N ILE A 44 -7.50 -24.54 37.74
CA ILE A 44 -6.12 -24.14 37.48
C ILE A 44 -5.82 -24.14 35.99
N PHE A 45 -6.27 -25.16 35.24
CA PHE A 45 -6.06 -25.24 33.80
C PHE A 45 -6.77 -24.10 33.04
N ILE A 46 -7.99 -23.76 33.42
CA ILE A 46 -8.75 -22.62 32.86
C ILE A 46 -8.02 -21.31 33.13
N ILE A 47 -7.55 -21.09 34.36
CA ILE A 47 -6.79 -19.87 34.72
C ILE A 47 -5.52 -19.77 33.87
N LEU A 48 -4.81 -20.89 33.68
CA LEU A 48 -3.60 -20.95 32.88
C LEU A 48 -3.88 -20.68 31.40
N LEU A 49 -4.98 -21.19 30.86
CA LEU A 49 -5.43 -20.89 29.48
C LEU A 49 -5.77 -19.42 29.31
N ILE A 50 -6.47 -18.81 30.28
CA ILE A 50 -6.79 -17.38 30.25
C ILE A 50 -5.50 -16.56 30.29
N ALA A 51 -4.58 -16.89 31.18
CA ALA A 51 -3.29 -16.22 31.28
C ALA A 51 -2.48 -16.34 29.98
N ALA A 52 -2.44 -17.54 29.39
CA ALA A 52 -1.79 -17.78 28.10
C ALA A 52 -2.46 -16.98 26.97
N SER A 53 -3.79 -16.90 26.95
CA SER A 53 -4.53 -16.12 25.95
C SER A 53 -4.23 -14.63 26.06
N VAL A 54 -4.21 -14.08 27.26
CA VAL A 54 -3.85 -12.68 27.52
C VAL A 54 -2.40 -12.41 27.11
N TYR A 55 -1.50 -13.31 27.44
CA TYR A 55 -0.10 -13.22 27.04
C TYR A 55 0.04 -13.20 25.51
N LEU A 56 -0.55 -14.17 24.80
CA LEU A 56 -0.53 -14.25 23.35
C LEU A 56 -1.15 -13.01 22.70
N PHE A 57 -2.28 -12.52 23.23
CA PHE A 57 -2.95 -11.33 22.71
C PHE A 57 -2.06 -10.08 22.76
N ASN A 58 -1.25 -9.93 23.81
CA ASN A 58 -0.32 -8.82 23.91
C ASN A 58 0.91 -8.98 23.00
N PHE A 59 1.33 -10.21 22.74
CA PHE A 59 2.48 -10.51 21.88
C PHE A 59 2.14 -10.56 20.39
N THR A 60 0.88 -10.81 20.04
CA THR A 60 0.46 -10.86 18.65
C THR A 60 0.47 -9.47 18.04
N LYS A 61 1.18 -9.33 16.94
CA LYS A 61 1.18 -8.07 16.17
C LYS A 61 -0.25 -7.75 15.73
N LYS A 62 -0.69 -6.53 16.05
CA LYS A 62 -2.03 -6.03 15.68
C LYS A 62 -1.91 -5.35 14.32
N GLU A 63 -1.92 -6.12 13.27
CA GLU A 63 -1.93 -5.62 11.88
C GLU A 63 -3.36 -5.72 11.34
N LEU A 64 -3.86 -4.61 10.80
CA LEU A 64 -5.18 -4.59 10.18
C LEU A 64 -5.17 -5.37 8.85
N ILE A 65 -4.08 -5.24 8.09
CA ILE A 65 -3.84 -5.95 6.85
C ILE A 65 -2.38 -6.38 6.82
N PRO A 66 -2.09 -7.68 6.81
CA PRO A 66 -0.72 -8.16 6.69
C PRO A 66 -0.15 -7.82 5.32
N LEU A 67 1.16 -7.63 5.26
CA LEU A 67 1.87 -7.43 4.00
C LEU A 67 1.83 -8.71 3.17
N GLU A 68 1.17 -8.61 2.01
CA GLU A 68 1.04 -9.72 1.08
C GLU A 68 2.27 -9.83 0.16
N ASP A 69 2.66 -11.05 -0.16
CA ASP A 69 3.64 -11.31 -1.21
C ASP A 69 2.93 -11.54 -2.54
N ARG A 70 2.76 -10.48 -3.32
CA ARG A 70 2.02 -10.48 -4.58
C ARG A 70 2.88 -10.72 -5.82
N GLY A 71 4.18 -10.91 -5.66
CA GLY A 71 5.09 -11.03 -6.81
C GLY A 71 5.17 -9.76 -7.65
N ALA A 72 4.85 -8.59 -7.08
CA ALA A 72 4.97 -7.31 -7.77
C ALA A 72 5.14 -6.16 -6.77
N TYR A 73 5.87 -5.13 -7.18
CA TYR A 73 5.90 -3.85 -6.48
C TYR A 73 5.90 -2.69 -7.47
N LEU A 74 5.54 -1.51 -7.00
CA LEU A 74 5.42 -0.31 -7.80
C LEU A 74 6.46 0.70 -7.33
N ILE A 75 7.20 1.31 -8.24
CA ILE A 75 8.00 2.49 -7.96
C ILE A 75 7.18 3.68 -8.43
N ILE A 76 6.71 4.49 -7.49
CA ILE A 76 6.01 5.74 -7.79
C ILE A 76 7.02 6.86 -7.62
N GLY A 77 7.19 7.67 -8.65
CA GLY A 77 8.13 8.75 -8.64
C GLY A 77 7.58 10.04 -9.23
N SER A 78 8.22 11.14 -8.84
CA SER A 78 8.00 12.46 -9.40
C SER A 78 9.29 13.24 -9.45
N THR A 79 9.37 14.15 -10.39
CA THR A 79 10.34 15.25 -10.47
C THR A 79 9.68 16.52 -9.94
N ASP A 80 10.42 17.63 -9.92
CA ASP A 80 9.87 18.92 -9.51
C ASP A 80 8.68 19.35 -10.35
N GLU A 81 7.77 20.11 -9.76
CA GLU A 81 6.63 20.66 -10.49
C GLU A 81 7.10 21.60 -11.61
N GLY A 82 6.48 21.46 -12.78
CA GLY A 82 6.90 22.20 -13.99
C GLY A 82 7.98 21.51 -14.80
N SER A 83 8.47 20.35 -14.39
CA SER A 83 9.39 19.55 -15.21
C SER A 83 8.71 19.10 -16.52
N SER A 84 9.49 19.08 -17.60
CA SER A 84 9.02 18.57 -18.89
C SER A 84 8.85 17.05 -18.87
N PHE A 85 8.12 16.55 -19.86
CA PHE A 85 7.95 15.10 -20.08
C PHE A 85 9.31 14.42 -20.29
N GLU A 86 10.16 15.01 -21.14
CA GLU A 86 11.47 14.45 -21.52
C GLU A 86 12.38 14.35 -20.30
N TYR A 87 12.43 15.39 -19.47
CA TYR A 87 13.21 15.39 -18.25
C TYR A 87 12.74 14.31 -17.27
N THR A 88 11.43 14.21 -17.06
CA THR A 88 10.84 13.19 -16.17
C THR A 88 11.10 11.78 -16.71
N GLN A 89 11.00 11.60 -18.02
CA GLN A 89 11.30 10.33 -18.68
C GLN A 89 12.77 9.94 -18.51
N GLU A 90 13.70 10.86 -18.68
CA GLU A 90 15.14 10.62 -18.47
C GLU A 90 15.41 10.13 -17.04
N LYS A 91 14.84 10.81 -16.05
CA LYS A 91 15.00 10.41 -14.65
C LYS A 91 14.38 9.03 -14.36
N ALA A 92 13.22 8.75 -14.92
CA ALA A 92 12.58 7.44 -14.82
C ALA A 92 13.44 6.33 -15.47
N GLN A 93 14.05 6.60 -16.63
CA GLN A 93 14.95 5.66 -17.32
C GLN A 93 16.23 5.38 -16.51
N ILE A 94 16.77 6.36 -15.79
CA ILE A 94 17.91 6.14 -14.87
C ILE A 94 17.52 5.14 -13.78
N ILE A 95 16.34 5.28 -13.18
CA ILE A 95 15.84 4.34 -12.17
C ILE A 95 15.60 2.96 -12.79
N GLU A 96 14.91 2.91 -13.93
CA GLU A 96 14.68 1.67 -14.66
C GLU A 96 15.99 0.94 -14.96
N GLY A 97 17.01 1.64 -15.48
CA GLY A 97 18.33 1.07 -15.78
C GLY A 97 19.05 0.50 -14.56
N ARG A 98 18.85 1.10 -13.37
CA ARG A 98 19.39 0.54 -12.13
C ARG A 98 18.68 -0.74 -11.71
N ILE A 99 17.35 -0.79 -11.84
CA ILE A 99 16.56 -2.00 -11.53
C ILE A 99 16.80 -3.09 -12.58
N LEU A 100 16.98 -2.73 -13.86
CA LEU A 100 17.33 -3.69 -14.93
C LEU A 100 18.65 -4.41 -14.67
N LYS A 101 19.62 -3.77 -14.02
CA LYS A 101 20.86 -4.43 -13.60
C LYS A 101 20.61 -5.53 -12.57
N LEU A 102 19.62 -5.34 -11.69
CA LEU A 102 19.18 -6.38 -10.76
C LEU A 102 18.44 -7.51 -11.47
N LEU A 103 17.72 -7.20 -12.55
CA LEU A 103 17.01 -8.20 -13.38
C LEU A 103 17.99 -9.08 -14.17
N GLN A 104 19.13 -8.58 -14.56
CA GLN A 104 20.15 -9.31 -15.33
C GLN A 104 21.05 -10.20 -14.46
N ALA A 105 20.93 -10.17 -13.14
CA ALA A 105 21.68 -11.05 -12.26
C ALA A 105 21.24 -12.53 -12.44
N GLU A 106 22.17 -13.48 -12.25
CA GLU A 106 21.98 -14.90 -12.54
C GLU A 106 20.84 -15.54 -11.73
N ASP A 107 20.58 -15.05 -10.49
CA ASP A 107 19.46 -15.50 -9.62
C ASP A 107 18.43 -14.37 -9.42
N SER A 108 18.12 -13.66 -10.48
CA SER A 108 17.23 -12.50 -10.39
C SER A 108 15.79 -12.94 -10.10
N PRO A 109 15.13 -12.36 -9.09
CA PRO A 109 13.73 -12.62 -8.83
C PRO A 109 12.79 -11.86 -9.77
N TYR A 110 13.32 -11.06 -10.70
CA TYR A 110 12.53 -10.19 -11.57
C TYR A 110 12.16 -10.88 -12.88
N GLN A 111 10.89 -10.81 -13.25
CA GLN A 111 10.38 -11.28 -14.53
C GLN A 111 10.34 -10.16 -15.58
N ARG A 112 9.84 -8.97 -15.20
CA ARG A 112 9.57 -7.87 -16.13
C ARG A 112 9.52 -6.53 -15.42
N LEU A 113 9.92 -5.48 -16.14
CA LEU A 113 9.67 -4.09 -15.77
C LEU A 113 8.75 -3.43 -16.79
N ILE A 114 7.83 -2.60 -16.31
CA ILE A 114 6.93 -1.80 -17.14
C ILE A 114 7.03 -0.36 -16.63
N MET A 115 7.52 0.55 -17.45
CA MET A 115 7.60 1.97 -17.15
C MET A 115 6.48 2.74 -17.86
N ARG A 116 5.91 3.72 -17.16
CA ARG A 116 4.95 4.66 -17.72
C ARG A 116 5.24 6.08 -17.23
N VAL A 117 5.28 7.00 -18.20
CA VAL A 117 5.34 8.45 -17.97
C VAL A 117 4.23 9.08 -18.82
N PRO A 118 3.37 9.94 -18.28
CA PRO A 118 3.20 10.27 -16.87
C PRO A 118 2.63 9.11 -16.05
N GLY A 119 2.81 9.17 -14.72
CA GLY A 119 2.29 8.18 -13.79
C GLY A 119 0.77 8.19 -13.65
N PHE A 120 0.23 7.29 -12.81
CA PHE A 120 -1.21 7.23 -12.54
C PHE A 120 -1.61 8.24 -11.45
N GLY A 121 -2.86 8.74 -11.55
CA GLY A 121 -3.51 9.44 -10.44
C GLY A 121 -3.27 10.95 -10.35
N LYS A 122 -2.50 11.52 -11.26
CA LYS A 122 -2.42 12.96 -11.45
C LYS A 122 -3.14 13.39 -12.73
N SER A 123 -3.48 14.67 -12.84
CA SER A 123 -4.12 15.24 -14.02
C SER A 123 -3.32 14.89 -15.29
N ALA A 124 -3.99 14.75 -16.41
CA ALA A 124 -3.37 14.45 -17.72
C ALA A 124 -2.27 15.45 -18.12
N THR A 125 -2.23 16.61 -17.49
CA THR A 125 -1.24 17.69 -17.70
C THR A 125 -0.05 17.64 -16.74
N SER A 126 0.00 16.65 -15.83
CA SER A 126 1.07 16.54 -14.85
C SER A 126 2.19 15.62 -15.37
N TYR A 127 3.05 16.16 -16.19
CA TYR A 127 4.17 15.41 -16.80
C TYR A 127 5.33 15.09 -15.85
N ASN A 128 5.31 15.62 -14.64
CA ASN A 128 6.34 15.45 -13.63
C ASN A 128 6.21 14.17 -12.80
N SER A 129 5.44 13.19 -13.25
CA SER A 129 5.26 11.93 -12.51
C SER A 129 5.54 10.71 -13.38
N PHE A 130 5.97 9.63 -12.76
CA PHE A 130 6.18 8.34 -13.43
C PHE A 130 5.84 7.18 -12.50
N ILE A 131 5.63 6.03 -13.10
CA ILE A 131 5.47 4.77 -12.39
C ILE A 131 6.25 3.66 -13.10
N ILE A 132 6.95 2.86 -12.30
CA ILE A 132 7.60 1.63 -12.78
C ILE A 132 6.99 0.47 -12.02
N ILE A 133 6.47 -0.50 -12.76
CA ILE A 133 5.88 -1.73 -12.22
C ILE A 133 6.94 -2.81 -12.38
N ALA A 134 7.42 -3.34 -11.26
CA ALA A 134 8.32 -4.47 -11.23
C ALA A 134 7.54 -5.75 -10.95
N LEU A 135 7.50 -6.64 -11.91
CA LEU A 135 6.93 -7.98 -11.79
C LEU A 135 8.04 -8.95 -11.42
N LEU A 136 7.79 -9.75 -10.40
CA LEU A 136 8.70 -10.79 -9.93
C LEU A 136 8.22 -12.15 -10.44
N ASP A 137 9.11 -13.13 -10.42
CA ASP A 137 8.76 -14.51 -10.68
C ASP A 137 7.75 -15.06 -9.67
N GLU A 138 7.10 -16.15 -10.01
CA GLU A 138 6.19 -16.84 -9.11
C GLU A 138 6.91 -17.18 -7.79
N TRP A 139 6.21 -17.07 -6.66
CA TRP A 139 6.76 -17.31 -5.33
C TRP A 139 7.46 -18.68 -5.17
N LYS A 140 7.08 -19.67 -5.99
CA LYS A 140 7.70 -21.01 -6.03
C LYS A 140 9.10 -21.02 -6.64
N ASN A 141 9.37 -20.07 -7.54
CA ASN A 141 10.60 -20.02 -8.34
C ASN A 141 11.59 -18.98 -7.80
N ARG A 142 11.29 -18.30 -6.69
CA ARG A 142 12.16 -17.32 -6.08
C ARG A 142 12.38 -17.56 -4.60
N GLU A 143 13.59 -17.33 -4.13
CA GLU A 143 13.94 -17.47 -2.73
C GLU A 143 13.58 -16.24 -1.91
N LYS A 144 13.60 -15.05 -2.53
CA LYS A 144 13.35 -13.76 -1.87
C LYS A 144 11.88 -13.37 -1.93
N SER A 145 11.31 -12.98 -0.79
CA SER A 145 9.96 -12.41 -0.77
C SER A 145 9.92 -11.03 -1.43
N THR A 146 8.74 -10.60 -1.90
CA THR A 146 8.55 -9.26 -2.48
C THR A 146 9.05 -8.15 -1.55
N GLN A 147 8.90 -8.29 -0.24
CA GLN A 147 9.33 -7.31 0.75
C GLN A 147 10.86 -7.20 0.86
N VAL A 148 11.58 -8.31 0.66
CA VAL A 148 13.05 -8.31 0.63
C VAL A 148 13.55 -7.61 -0.62
N VAL A 149 13.02 -7.99 -1.79
CA VAL A 149 13.36 -7.41 -3.09
C VAL A 149 13.05 -5.90 -3.10
N LEU A 150 11.90 -5.51 -2.57
CA LEU A 150 11.52 -4.11 -2.45
C LEU A 150 12.52 -3.30 -1.60
N ARG A 151 13.00 -3.85 -0.49
CA ARG A 151 14.02 -3.19 0.35
C ARG A 151 15.36 -3.02 -0.38
N GLU A 152 15.77 -4.01 -1.16
CA GLU A 152 16.97 -3.91 -2.01
C GLU A 152 16.79 -2.81 -3.07
N ALA A 153 15.61 -2.69 -3.66
CA ALA A 153 15.28 -1.67 -4.63
C ALA A 153 15.28 -0.24 -4.04
N ILE A 154 14.95 -0.04 -2.76
CA ILE A 154 14.95 1.28 -2.11
C ILE A 154 16.30 1.99 -2.33
N GLY A 155 17.42 1.30 -2.08
CA GLY A 155 18.76 1.88 -2.23
C GLY A 155 19.06 2.34 -3.65
N GLN A 156 18.52 1.68 -4.66
CA GLN A 156 18.70 2.02 -6.07
C GLN A 156 17.84 3.20 -6.52
N VAL A 157 16.67 3.36 -5.91
CA VAL A 157 15.67 4.35 -6.30
C VAL A 157 15.90 5.69 -5.61
N VAL A 158 16.06 5.68 -4.28
CA VAL A 158 16.12 6.90 -3.45
C VAL A 158 17.40 7.74 -3.71
N THR A 159 18.45 7.11 -4.24
CA THR A 159 19.72 7.78 -4.51
C THR A 159 19.79 8.52 -5.85
N VAL A 160 18.70 8.54 -6.64
CA VAL A 160 18.66 9.31 -7.89
C VAL A 160 18.36 10.78 -7.57
N PRO A 161 19.26 11.71 -7.89
CA PRO A 161 19.09 13.12 -7.56
C PRO A 161 17.92 13.73 -8.36
N GLU A 162 17.34 14.78 -7.81
CA GLU A 162 16.25 15.56 -8.44
C GLU A 162 14.99 14.73 -8.73
N THR A 163 14.85 13.59 -8.04
CA THR A 163 13.66 12.76 -8.11
C THR A 163 13.19 12.41 -6.71
N PHE A 164 11.90 12.35 -6.57
CA PHE A 164 11.25 11.82 -5.38
C PHE A 164 10.56 10.52 -5.74
N ALA A 165 11.23 9.40 -5.51
CA ALA A 165 10.73 8.10 -5.94
C ALA A 165 10.86 7.05 -4.83
N PHE A 166 9.84 6.19 -4.71
CA PHE A 166 9.78 5.13 -3.71
C PHE A 166 9.16 3.87 -4.24
N PRO A 167 9.72 2.70 -3.92
CA PRO A 167 9.08 1.42 -4.15
C PRO A 167 8.03 1.16 -3.06
N ILE A 168 6.84 0.73 -3.47
CA ILE A 168 5.71 0.37 -2.61
C ILE A 168 5.15 -0.99 -3.01
N SER A 169 4.70 -1.77 -2.02
CA SER A 169 3.96 -3.01 -2.28
C SER A 169 2.47 -2.68 -2.43
N PRO A 170 1.84 -3.05 -3.56
CA PRO A 170 0.39 -2.87 -3.71
C PRO A 170 -0.35 -3.79 -2.75
N GLN A 171 -1.34 -3.24 -2.05
CA GLN A 171 -2.22 -4.02 -1.16
C GLN A 171 -3.48 -4.45 -1.92
N SER A 172 -3.97 -5.67 -1.64
CA SER A 172 -5.22 -6.20 -2.23
C SER A 172 -6.43 -5.41 -1.76
N ILE A 173 -6.44 -5.01 -0.50
CA ILE A 173 -7.52 -4.25 0.12
C ILE A 173 -6.99 -2.87 0.47
N ARG A 174 -7.56 -1.84 -0.13
CA ARG A 174 -7.28 -0.45 0.24
C ARG A 174 -8.26 -0.02 1.32
N VAL A 175 -7.78 0.19 2.53
CA VAL A 175 -8.59 0.68 3.65
C VAL A 175 -8.77 2.20 3.57
N SER A 176 -7.85 2.89 2.92
CA SER A 176 -7.87 4.35 2.75
C SER A 176 -7.42 4.73 1.35
N SER A 177 -7.99 5.80 0.82
CA SER A 177 -7.55 6.43 -0.43
C SER A 177 -6.13 7.00 -0.31
N TYR A 178 -5.65 7.20 0.91
CA TYR A 178 -4.33 7.73 1.23
C TYR A 178 -3.49 6.63 1.88
N ASN A 179 -2.36 6.31 1.26
CA ASN A 179 -1.46 5.25 1.73
C ASN A 179 -0.50 5.69 2.86
N LYS A 180 -0.73 6.85 3.48
CA LYS A 180 0.13 7.36 4.56
C LYS A 180 -0.51 7.09 5.91
N PRO A 181 0.24 6.50 6.88
CA PRO A 181 -0.30 6.17 8.20
C PRO A 181 -0.59 7.40 9.06
N VAL A 182 0.10 8.51 8.81
CA VAL A 182 -0.13 9.79 9.49
C VAL A 182 -0.50 10.84 8.46
N GLN A 183 -1.62 11.49 8.66
CA GLN A 183 -2.12 12.57 7.82
C GLN A 183 -2.60 13.69 8.73
N MET A 184 -2.21 14.91 8.38
CA MET A 184 -2.60 16.11 9.10
C MET A 184 -3.13 17.13 8.11
N VAL A 185 -4.29 17.71 8.42
CA VAL A 185 -4.89 18.79 7.65
C VAL A 185 -4.73 20.08 8.44
N ILE A 186 -4.16 21.09 7.79
CA ILE A 186 -3.92 22.41 8.37
C ILE A 186 -4.90 23.38 7.71
N TYR A 187 -5.60 24.13 8.53
CA TYR A 187 -6.52 25.18 8.09
C TYR A 187 -5.94 26.56 8.45
N GLY A 188 -6.09 27.51 7.57
CA GLY A 188 -5.64 28.89 7.78
C GLY A 188 -6.48 29.85 6.97
N THR A 189 -6.32 31.16 7.25
CA THR A 189 -7.09 32.23 6.63
C THR A 189 -6.42 32.74 5.35
N SER A 190 -5.12 32.56 5.20
CA SER A 190 -4.34 32.95 4.02
C SER A 190 -3.31 31.88 3.64
N TYR A 191 -2.89 31.89 2.38
CA TYR A 191 -1.84 30.98 1.90
C TYR A 191 -0.48 31.28 2.53
N GLU A 192 -0.19 32.53 2.85
CA GLU A 192 1.04 32.96 3.51
C GLU A 192 1.14 32.41 4.93
N GLU A 193 0.03 32.45 5.68
CA GLU A 193 -0.06 31.86 7.02
C GLU A 193 0.12 30.34 6.96
N LEU A 194 -0.57 29.67 6.02
CA LEU A 194 -0.45 28.23 5.82
C LEU A 194 0.98 27.82 5.48
N GLU A 195 1.69 28.59 4.63
CA GLU A 195 3.09 28.33 4.27
C GLU A 195 4.01 28.42 5.49
N GLN A 196 3.83 29.44 6.34
CA GLN A 196 4.63 29.58 7.56
C GLN A 196 4.42 28.42 8.53
N ILE A 197 3.15 28.07 8.79
CA ILE A 197 2.80 26.95 9.68
C ILE A 197 3.33 25.64 9.11
N GLN A 198 3.15 25.41 7.81
CA GLN A 198 3.68 24.23 7.12
C GLN A 198 5.19 24.10 7.29
N ASN A 199 5.94 25.17 7.04
CA ASN A 199 7.39 25.15 7.13
C ASN A 199 7.89 24.86 8.55
N GLN A 200 7.22 25.39 9.57
CA GLN A 200 7.52 25.09 10.97
C GLN A 200 7.27 23.61 11.28
N ILE A 201 6.12 23.09 10.90
CA ILE A 201 5.75 21.68 11.14
C ILE A 201 6.68 20.74 10.38
N LEU A 202 6.96 21.01 9.11
CA LEU A 202 7.89 20.19 8.32
C LEU A 202 9.30 20.21 8.92
N GLY A 203 9.75 21.35 9.44
CA GLY A 203 11.04 21.49 10.13
C GLY A 203 11.14 20.57 11.36
N GLU A 204 10.08 20.54 12.19
CA GLU A 204 10.05 19.68 13.38
C GLU A 204 9.91 18.19 13.01
N LEU A 205 9.04 17.87 12.07
CA LEU A 205 8.84 16.48 11.64
C LEU A 205 10.11 15.87 11.02
N ARG A 206 10.87 16.64 10.22
CA ARG A 206 12.13 16.18 9.61
C ARG A 206 13.23 15.89 10.64
N ARG A 207 13.16 16.47 11.83
CA ARG A 207 14.09 16.18 12.94
C ARG A 207 13.78 14.82 13.61
N ASN A 208 12.58 14.32 13.43
CA ASN A 208 12.16 13.05 14.03
C ASN A 208 12.67 11.87 13.20
N LYS A 209 13.62 11.10 13.73
CA LYS A 209 14.22 9.94 13.07
C LYS A 209 13.25 8.79 12.74
N ASN A 210 12.08 8.79 13.38
CA ASN A 210 11.05 7.76 13.16
C ASN A 210 10.04 8.14 12.06
N MET A 211 10.16 9.34 11.49
CA MET A 211 9.30 9.81 10.42
C MET A 211 10.07 9.83 9.10
N PHE A 212 9.51 9.14 8.12
CA PHE A 212 10.04 9.06 6.76
C PHE A 212 9.00 9.58 5.78
N ARG A 213 9.46 10.15 4.68
CA ARG A 213 8.60 10.56 3.57
C ARG A 213 7.53 11.57 3.99
N ILE A 214 8.01 12.69 4.53
CA ILE A 214 7.14 13.81 4.92
C ILE A 214 6.90 14.64 3.66
N GLU A 215 5.65 14.74 3.25
CA GLU A 215 5.21 15.47 2.06
C GLU A 215 4.10 16.45 2.44
N SER A 216 4.03 17.55 1.71
CA SER A 216 2.92 18.50 1.77
C SER A 216 2.26 18.60 0.40
N ASP A 217 0.95 18.77 0.40
CA ASP A 217 0.18 18.98 -0.83
C ASP A 217 0.30 20.43 -1.35
N TYR A 218 0.74 21.35 -0.48
CA TYR A 218 0.98 22.74 -0.86
C TYR A 218 2.45 22.92 -1.24
N THR A 219 2.69 23.20 -2.51
CA THR A 219 4.01 23.54 -3.05
C THR A 219 3.91 24.79 -3.91
N LYS A 220 4.81 25.74 -3.69
CA LYS A 220 4.84 27.05 -4.37
C LYS A 220 5.75 27.05 -5.61
N ASN A 221 6.12 25.89 -6.10
CA ASN A 221 7.25 25.73 -7.03
C ASN A 221 6.85 25.68 -8.51
N LYS A 222 5.56 25.90 -8.87
CA LYS A 222 5.16 25.90 -10.26
C LYS A 222 5.46 27.25 -10.88
N PRO A 223 6.44 27.35 -11.80
CA PRO A 223 6.71 28.60 -12.50
C PRO A 223 5.50 28.95 -13.38
N GLU A 224 5.03 30.18 -13.27
CA GLU A 224 3.98 30.73 -14.11
C GLU A 224 4.54 31.83 -15.01
N VAL A 225 4.15 31.82 -16.28
CA VAL A 225 4.38 32.92 -17.20
C VAL A 225 3.11 33.73 -17.30
N LYS A 226 3.11 34.91 -16.69
CA LYS A 226 1.98 35.84 -16.76
C LYS A 226 2.15 36.77 -17.96
N LEU A 227 1.32 36.60 -18.97
CA LEU A 227 1.26 37.49 -20.12
C LEU A 227 0.33 38.66 -19.83
N ILE A 228 0.89 39.87 -19.84
CA ILE A 228 0.12 41.13 -19.63
C ILE A 228 0.05 41.83 -20.97
N THR A 229 -1.12 41.82 -21.59
CA THR A 229 -1.39 42.54 -22.85
C THR A 229 -1.53 44.04 -22.61
N ASN A 230 -0.80 44.84 -23.38
CA ASN A 230 -1.01 46.30 -23.41
C ASN A 230 -2.22 46.62 -24.27
N LYS A 231 -3.34 46.89 -23.62
CA LYS A 231 -4.64 47.17 -24.27
C LYS A 231 -4.61 48.41 -25.19
N ASN A 232 -3.91 49.46 -24.82
CA ASN A 232 -3.82 50.66 -25.62
C ASN A 232 -3.10 50.40 -26.93
N ARG A 233 -1.95 49.71 -26.85
CA ARG A 233 -1.17 49.39 -28.03
C ARG A 233 -1.86 48.37 -28.94
N ALA A 234 -2.64 47.44 -28.38
CA ALA A 234 -3.44 46.51 -29.16
C ALA A 234 -4.52 47.25 -29.95
N ASN A 235 -5.21 48.22 -29.33
CA ASN A 235 -6.20 49.08 -29.98
C ASN A 235 -5.56 49.94 -31.08
N ASP A 236 -4.42 50.56 -30.83
CA ASP A 236 -3.70 51.36 -31.81
C ASP A 236 -3.29 50.56 -33.05
N LEU A 237 -3.02 49.28 -32.87
CA LEU A 237 -2.69 48.32 -33.96
C LEU A 237 -3.93 47.65 -34.58
N GLY A 238 -5.11 47.93 -34.10
CA GLY A 238 -6.36 47.33 -34.60
C GLY A 238 -6.53 45.85 -34.23
N VAL A 239 -5.77 45.35 -33.23
CA VAL A 239 -5.82 43.94 -32.80
C VAL A 239 -6.70 43.79 -31.59
N SER A 240 -7.75 42.98 -31.69
CA SER A 240 -8.65 42.73 -30.55
C SER A 240 -7.96 41.83 -29.50
N ILE A 241 -8.27 42.08 -28.23
CA ILE A 241 -7.79 41.26 -27.09
C ILE A 241 -8.25 39.80 -27.25
N GLU A 242 -9.43 39.58 -27.80
CA GLU A 242 -9.96 38.24 -28.10
C GLU A 242 -9.09 37.50 -29.10
N ASN A 243 -8.62 38.13 -30.17
CA ASN A 243 -7.74 37.53 -31.16
C ASN A 243 -6.36 37.18 -30.54
N ILE A 244 -5.83 38.03 -29.67
CA ILE A 244 -4.62 37.73 -28.91
C ILE A 244 -4.83 36.48 -28.04
N GLY A 245 -5.97 36.44 -27.32
CA GLY A 245 -6.31 35.28 -26.46
C GLY A 245 -6.41 33.98 -27.27
N ARG A 246 -7.14 33.97 -28.39
CA ARG A 246 -7.27 32.79 -29.26
C ARG A 246 -5.94 32.32 -29.86
N THR A 247 -5.09 33.28 -30.25
CA THR A 247 -3.77 32.96 -30.77
C THR A 247 -2.91 32.29 -29.70
N LEU A 248 -2.93 32.82 -28.48
CA LEU A 248 -2.20 32.23 -27.36
C LEU A 248 -2.72 30.84 -26.98
N GLU A 249 -4.06 30.68 -26.96
CA GLU A 249 -4.68 29.36 -26.75
C GLU A 249 -4.28 28.34 -27.82
N THR A 250 -4.20 28.76 -29.08
CA THR A 250 -3.77 27.86 -30.18
C THR A 250 -2.29 27.49 -30.08
N LEU A 251 -1.44 28.38 -29.58
CA LEU A 251 0.00 28.18 -29.52
C LEU A 251 0.46 27.44 -28.23
N TYR A 252 -0.26 27.62 -27.14
CA TYR A 252 0.15 27.16 -25.80
C TYR A 252 -0.90 26.35 -25.05
N GLY A 253 -2.12 26.18 -25.59
CA GLY A 253 -3.25 25.51 -24.94
C GLY A 253 -3.32 24.00 -25.10
#